data_7658f966d1c1eda38b9eb426e34c14b3
#
_entry.id   7658f966d1c1eda38b9eb426e34c14b3
#
_cell.length_a   1.000
_cell.length_b   1.000
_cell.length_c   1.000
_cell.angle_alpha   90.00
_cell.angle_beta   90.00
_cell.angle_gamma   90.00
#
_symmetry.space_group_name_H-M   'P 1'
#
loop_
_entity.id
_entity.type
_entity.pdbx_description
1 polymer ?
#
loop_
_entity_poly.entity_id
_entity_poly.type
_entity_poly.pdbx_seq_one_letter_code
_entity_poly.pdbx_strand_id
1 'polypeptide(L)'
;MIRAISTVSLGIFLIAGCSKKETENTIHAKIETSKGEIVLLLEFEKVPMTVANFVGLAEGIIENSAKPKGEPYYDSTKFHRVIGDFMIQGGDPTGTGSGGPGYEFPDEFHPELNHSGAGILSMANSGPGTNGSHFFITHKATPSLDLKHTVFGHVVSGDTVVNTIEKDDIIEKITILRNGEAADTFYADILFQQEQEINQGKKSVYREYIEKDNGLIYFILEEGEGEIPQIGDTVSVHYEGFLLGEPSILQSGVSLKFASSYDTEEPFSFELGGGRVIKGWEEGIALLSVGSKAKFIVPPDLGYGPMGLRPNIPPNATLILNVELLDKR
;
A
#
# COMPACT_ATOMS: atom_id res chain seq x y z
N MET A 1 -70.71 36.19 25.75
CA MET A 1 -69.28 36.22 26.05
C MET A 1 -68.69 34.90 25.59
N ILE A 2 -68.17 34.88 24.39
CA ILE A 2 -67.56 33.70 23.76
C ILE A 2 -66.06 33.92 23.71
N ARG A 3 -65.28 33.08 24.43
CA ARG A 3 -63.80 33.08 24.40
C ARG A 3 -63.34 32.27 23.22
N ALA A 4 -62.53 32.89 22.35
CA ALA A 4 -61.84 32.24 21.27
C ALA A 4 -60.59 31.46 21.78
N ILE A 5 -60.52 30.20 21.41
CA ILE A 5 -59.40 29.34 21.69
C ILE A 5 -58.42 29.47 20.47
N SER A 6 -57.20 30.01 20.73
CA SER A 6 -56.15 30.10 19.75
C SER A 6 -55.39 28.77 19.72
N THR A 7 -55.41 28.09 18.57
CA THR A 7 -54.63 26.89 18.29
C THR A 7 -53.23 27.30 17.85
N VAL A 8 -52.23 26.98 18.67
CA VAL A 8 -50.80 27.10 18.30
C VAL A 8 -50.43 25.88 17.50
N SER A 9 -50.12 26.05 16.22
CA SER A 9 -49.59 25.02 15.34
C SER A 9 -48.10 24.85 15.60
N LEU A 10 -47.71 23.70 16.15
CA LEU A 10 -46.35 23.31 16.39
C LEU A 10 -45.76 22.78 15.08
N GLY A 11 -44.97 23.60 14.38
CA GLY A 11 -44.25 23.20 13.20
C GLY A 11 -43.10 22.24 13.57
N ILE A 12 -43.24 20.99 13.19
CA ILE A 12 -42.14 20.01 13.26
C ILE A 12 -41.16 20.33 12.15
N PHE A 13 -40.01 20.93 12.52
CA PHE A 13 -38.84 21.00 11.63
C PHE A 13 -38.23 19.61 11.53
N LEU A 14 -38.46 18.91 10.41
CA LEU A 14 -37.70 17.76 10.01
C LEU A 14 -36.29 18.26 9.61
N ILE A 15 -35.32 18.11 10.52
CA ILE A 15 -33.94 18.22 10.21
C ILE A 15 -33.61 16.96 9.40
N ALA A 16 -33.52 17.09 8.08
CA ALA A 16 -32.92 16.08 7.22
C ALA A 16 -31.46 15.98 7.57
N GLY A 17 -31.14 15.10 8.51
CA GLY A 17 -29.76 14.68 8.78
C GLY A 17 -29.20 14.00 7.52
N CYS A 18 -28.32 14.69 6.83
CA CYS A 18 -27.47 14.07 5.80
C CYS A 18 -26.56 13.09 6.55
N SER A 19 -26.97 11.82 6.69
CA SER A 19 -26.06 10.79 7.14
C SER A 19 -25.03 10.64 6.04
N LYS A 20 -23.79 11.07 6.27
CA LYS A 20 -22.65 10.60 5.49
C LYS A 20 -22.73 9.08 5.53
N LYS A 21 -22.95 8.45 4.38
CA LYS A 21 -22.79 7.02 4.23
C LYS A 21 -21.33 6.76 4.57
N GLU A 22 -21.05 6.10 5.69
CA GLU A 22 -19.70 5.62 5.97
C GLU A 22 -19.31 4.78 4.78
N THR A 23 -18.31 5.21 4.04
CA THR A 23 -17.72 4.41 2.97
C THR A 23 -17.00 3.25 3.64
N GLU A 24 -17.41 2.05 3.31
CA GLU A 24 -16.78 0.82 3.82
C GLU A 24 -15.30 0.83 3.40
N ASN A 25 -14.41 0.69 4.38
CA ASN A 25 -12.97 0.62 4.12
C ASN A 25 -12.62 -0.76 3.56
N THR A 26 -12.20 -0.83 2.32
CA THR A 26 -11.85 -2.10 1.67
C THR A 26 -10.60 -1.98 0.81
N ILE A 27 -9.76 -3.02 0.85
CA ILE A 27 -8.67 -3.21 -0.11
C ILE A 27 -8.98 -4.46 -0.92
N HIS A 28 -9.01 -4.33 -2.24
CA HIS A 28 -9.17 -5.44 -3.16
C HIS A 28 -7.91 -5.63 -3.99
N ALA A 29 -7.62 -6.89 -4.34
CA ALA A 29 -6.63 -7.22 -5.33
C ALA A 29 -7.32 -7.82 -6.55
N LYS A 30 -7.18 -7.19 -7.71
CA LYS A 30 -7.63 -7.71 -8.98
C LYS A 30 -6.46 -8.44 -9.64
N ILE A 31 -6.58 -9.76 -9.80
CA ILE A 31 -5.60 -10.60 -10.51
C ILE A 31 -6.12 -10.83 -11.93
N GLU A 32 -5.39 -10.30 -12.90
CA GLU A 32 -5.62 -10.57 -14.33
C GLU A 32 -4.80 -11.80 -14.72
N THR A 33 -5.46 -12.80 -15.30
CA THR A 33 -4.83 -14.06 -15.70
C THR A 33 -5.14 -14.41 -17.14
N SER A 34 -4.39 -15.34 -17.72
CA SER A 34 -4.66 -15.91 -19.03
C SER A 34 -6.05 -16.56 -19.18
N LYS A 35 -6.76 -16.81 -18.07
CA LYS A 35 -8.10 -17.43 -18.03
C LYS A 35 -9.23 -16.46 -17.66
N GLY A 36 -8.88 -15.22 -17.25
CA GLY A 36 -9.83 -14.19 -16.81
C GLY A 36 -9.40 -13.49 -15.52
N GLU A 37 -10.32 -12.74 -14.94
CA GLU A 37 -10.07 -11.95 -13.74
C GLU A 37 -10.55 -12.64 -12.47
N ILE A 38 -9.75 -12.52 -11.39
CA ILE A 38 -10.08 -12.91 -10.02
C ILE A 38 -10.00 -11.66 -9.16
N VAL A 39 -11.04 -11.35 -8.39
CA VAL A 39 -11.04 -10.23 -7.45
C VAL A 39 -11.06 -10.77 -6.03
N LEU A 40 -10.11 -10.33 -5.24
CA LEU A 40 -9.93 -10.72 -3.84
C LEU A 40 -10.26 -9.53 -2.93
N LEU A 41 -10.95 -9.75 -1.81
CA LEU A 41 -10.97 -8.83 -0.68
C LEU A 41 -9.80 -9.18 0.24
N LEU A 42 -9.03 -8.17 0.67
CA LEU A 42 -7.91 -8.33 1.58
C LEU A 42 -8.27 -7.87 3.00
N GLU A 43 -7.96 -8.68 4.00
CA GLU A 43 -8.31 -8.48 5.41
C GLU A 43 -7.25 -7.61 6.14
N PHE A 44 -7.02 -6.41 5.62
CA PHE A 44 -5.91 -5.54 6.03
C PHE A 44 -6.00 -5.05 7.49
N GLU A 45 -7.20 -4.99 8.09
CA GLU A 45 -7.37 -4.63 9.50
C GLU A 45 -7.07 -5.80 10.45
N LYS A 46 -7.21 -7.05 9.98
CA LYS A 46 -7.06 -8.25 10.81
C LYS A 46 -5.65 -8.84 10.76
N VAL A 47 -5.01 -8.75 9.60
CA VAL A 47 -3.66 -9.30 9.35
C VAL A 47 -2.83 -8.29 8.54
N PRO A 48 -2.55 -7.13 9.14
CA PRO A 48 -1.98 -5.96 8.44
C PRO A 48 -0.60 -6.23 7.83
N MET A 49 0.28 -6.97 8.51
CA MET A 49 1.62 -7.26 7.99
C MET A 49 1.56 -8.14 6.73
N THR A 50 0.74 -9.17 6.74
CA THR A 50 0.58 -10.11 5.61
C THR A 50 -0.02 -9.39 4.40
N VAL A 51 -1.06 -8.57 4.62
CA VAL A 51 -1.65 -7.76 3.56
C VAL A 51 -0.66 -6.72 3.06
N ALA A 52 0.11 -6.07 3.96
CA ALA A 52 1.14 -5.10 3.58
C ALA A 52 2.23 -5.74 2.71
N ASN A 53 2.69 -6.94 3.05
CA ASN A 53 3.62 -7.70 2.22
C ASN A 53 3.05 -7.95 0.81
N PHE A 54 1.85 -8.50 0.73
CA PHE A 54 1.22 -8.81 -0.55
C PHE A 54 0.98 -7.57 -1.40
N VAL A 55 0.39 -6.51 -0.82
CA VAL A 55 0.12 -5.23 -1.49
C VAL A 55 1.43 -4.57 -1.94
N GLY A 56 2.41 -4.49 -1.06
CA GLY A 56 3.68 -3.83 -1.35
C GLY A 56 4.50 -4.55 -2.42
N LEU A 57 4.44 -5.88 -2.49
CA LEU A 57 5.01 -6.67 -3.58
C LEU A 57 4.22 -6.46 -4.89
N ALA A 58 2.88 -6.47 -4.83
CA ALA A 58 2.04 -6.23 -6.00
C ALA A 58 2.26 -4.84 -6.62
N GLU A 59 2.52 -3.84 -5.80
CA GLU A 59 2.80 -2.45 -6.22
C GLU A 59 4.30 -2.21 -6.50
N GLY A 60 5.18 -3.16 -6.17
CA GLY A 60 6.63 -3.03 -6.38
C GLY A 60 7.32 -2.04 -5.43
N ILE A 61 6.68 -1.69 -4.30
CA ILE A 61 7.21 -0.70 -3.34
C ILE A 61 8.02 -1.33 -2.21
N ILE A 62 7.89 -2.64 -1.97
CA ILE A 62 8.72 -3.39 -1.03
C ILE A 62 9.99 -3.88 -1.73
N GLU A 63 11.15 -3.63 -1.10
CA GLU A 63 12.42 -4.15 -1.58
C GLU A 63 12.45 -5.68 -1.55
N ASN A 64 12.91 -6.29 -2.63
CA ASN A 64 12.98 -7.73 -2.78
C ASN A 64 14.17 -8.14 -3.67
N SER A 65 14.55 -9.43 -3.64
CA SER A 65 15.71 -9.94 -4.37
C SER A 65 15.42 -10.33 -5.82
N ALA A 66 14.15 -10.32 -6.26
CA ALA A 66 13.76 -10.87 -7.56
C ALA A 66 13.53 -9.79 -8.62
N LYS A 67 13.06 -8.59 -8.20
CA LYS A 67 12.79 -7.47 -9.11
C LYS A 67 13.32 -6.16 -8.55
N PRO A 68 13.73 -5.21 -9.42
CA PRO A 68 14.10 -3.87 -9.01
C PRO A 68 12.93 -3.17 -8.30
N LYS A 69 13.24 -2.26 -7.36
CA LYS A 69 12.25 -1.41 -6.72
C LYS A 69 11.50 -0.58 -7.78
N GLY A 70 10.18 -0.52 -7.66
CA GLY A 70 9.28 0.12 -8.63
C GLY A 70 8.72 -0.83 -9.69
N GLU A 71 9.16 -2.09 -9.73
CA GLU A 71 8.59 -3.12 -10.60
C GLU A 71 7.64 -4.02 -9.82
N PRO A 72 6.36 -4.18 -10.26
CA PRO A 72 5.41 -5.10 -9.66
C PRO A 72 5.92 -6.53 -9.61
N TYR A 73 5.97 -7.10 -8.41
CA TYR A 73 6.62 -8.39 -8.17
C TYR A 73 5.89 -9.55 -8.85
N TYR A 74 4.57 -9.55 -8.81
CA TYR A 74 3.74 -10.68 -9.27
C TYR A 74 3.48 -10.68 -10.77
N ASP A 75 3.67 -9.56 -11.46
CA ASP A 75 3.39 -9.42 -12.89
C ASP A 75 4.25 -10.39 -13.70
N SER A 76 3.60 -11.10 -14.62
CA SER A 76 4.19 -12.15 -15.48
C SER A 76 4.69 -13.38 -14.74
N THR A 77 4.28 -13.60 -13.49
CA THR A 77 4.55 -14.84 -12.76
C THR A 77 3.50 -15.91 -13.07
N LYS A 78 3.62 -17.09 -12.49
CA LYS A 78 2.77 -18.24 -12.82
C LYS A 78 2.08 -18.85 -11.61
N PHE A 79 0.95 -19.49 -11.86
CA PHE A 79 0.44 -20.53 -10.96
C PHE A 79 1.29 -21.80 -11.10
N HIS A 80 2.41 -21.87 -10.41
CA HIS A 80 3.40 -22.95 -10.56
C HIS A 80 2.96 -24.27 -9.98
N ARG A 81 1.91 -24.28 -9.12
CA ARG A 81 1.33 -25.50 -8.53
C ARG A 81 -0.18 -25.40 -8.47
N VAL A 82 -0.85 -26.36 -9.11
CA VAL A 82 -2.32 -26.48 -9.10
C VAL A 82 -2.65 -27.92 -8.72
N ILE A 83 -3.51 -28.07 -7.71
CA ILE A 83 -4.02 -29.38 -7.29
C ILE A 83 -5.54 -29.29 -7.31
N GLY A 84 -6.16 -30.04 -8.22
CA GLY A 84 -7.62 -30.12 -8.34
C GLY A 84 -8.26 -30.51 -7.00
N ASP A 85 -9.42 -29.95 -6.69
CA ASP A 85 -10.14 -30.14 -5.43
C ASP A 85 -9.34 -29.75 -4.17
N PHE A 86 -8.27 -28.95 -4.32
CA PHE A 86 -7.50 -28.47 -3.18
C PHE A 86 -7.20 -26.97 -3.29
N MET A 87 -6.27 -26.55 -4.19
CA MET A 87 -5.88 -25.14 -4.31
C MET A 87 -5.13 -24.84 -5.62
N ILE A 88 -5.07 -23.56 -5.96
CA ILE A 88 -4.10 -22.98 -6.91
C ILE A 88 -3.07 -22.17 -6.14
N GLN A 89 -1.79 -22.26 -6.50
CA GLN A 89 -0.68 -21.59 -5.81
C GLN A 89 0.20 -20.81 -6.81
N GLY A 90 0.41 -19.54 -6.52
CA GLY A 90 1.27 -18.62 -7.26
C GLY A 90 2.25 -17.88 -6.35
N GLY A 91 2.86 -16.80 -6.89
CA GLY A 91 3.72 -15.89 -6.13
C GLY A 91 5.20 -16.25 -6.12
N ASP A 92 5.62 -17.27 -6.89
CA ASP A 92 7.03 -17.57 -7.13
C ASP A 92 7.53 -16.82 -8.38
N PRO A 93 8.51 -15.91 -8.25
CA PRO A 93 9.04 -15.15 -9.40
C PRO A 93 9.79 -16.04 -10.40
N THR A 94 10.28 -17.20 -9.96
CA THR A 94 11.00 -18.16 -10.82
C THR A 94 10.07 -19.19 -11.47
N GLY A 95 8.85 -19.37 -10.94
CA GLY A 95 7.88 -20.36 -11.40
C GLY A 95 8.29 -21.83 -11.11
N THR A 96 9.29 -22.06 -10.26
CA THR A 96 9.83 -23.41 -9.93
C THR A 96 9.26 -23.98 -8.64
N GLY A 97 8.64 -23.14 -7.81
CA GLY A 97 8.16 -23.47 -6.46
C GLY A 97 9.17 -23.18 -5.35
N SER A 98 10.36 -22.65 -5.69
CA SER A 98 11.46 -22.42 -4.73
C SER A 98 12.01 -20.99 -4.74
N GLY A 99 11.53 -20.11 -5.62
CA GLY A 99 11.85 -18.69 -5.61
C GLY A 99 11.12 -17.95 -4.46
N GLY A 100 11.51 -16.70 -4.25
CA GLY A 100 10.90 -15.87 -3.20
C GLY A 100 11.42 -14.44 -3.20
N PRO A 101 10.96 -13.61 -2.28
CA PRO A 101 11.32 -12.19 -2.23
C PRO A 101 12.70 -11.92 -1.60
N GLY A 102 13.38 -12.96 -1.08
CA GLY A 102 14.69 -12.84 -0.42
C GLY A 102 14.60 -12.58 1.09
N TYR A 103 13.41 -12.61 1.65
CA TYR A 103 13.14 -12.51 3.10
C TYR A 103 12.00 -13.45 3.49
N GLU A 104 11.86 -13.66 4.80
CA GLU A 104 10.76 -14.35 5.43
C GLU A 104 10.13 -13.47 6.52
N PHE A 105 8.84 -13.70 6.82
CA PHE A 105 8.14 -13.00 7.90
C PHE A 105 7.21 -13.93 8.67
N PRO A 106 6.87 -13.59 9.94
CA PRO A 106 6.06 -14.40 10.83
C PRO A 106 4.64 -14.65 10.32
N ASP A 107 4.00 -15.68 10.87
CA ASP A 107 2.57 -15.91 10.69
C ASP A 107 1.74 -14.89 11.46
N GLU A 108 0.62 -14.47 10.87
CA GLU A 108 -0.44 -13.66 11.51
C GLU A 108 -1.74 -14.46 11.53
N PHE A 109 -2.17 -14.91 12.69
CA PHE A 109 -3.42 -15.65 12.82
C PHE A 109 -4.49 -14.80 13.48
N HIS A 110 -5.66 -14.71 12.85
CA HIS A 110 -6.82 -14.05 13.41
C HIS A 110 -7.96 -15.05 13.63
N PRO A 111 -8.68 -15.02 14.78
CA PRO A 111 -9.69 -16.04 15.09
C PRO A 111 -10.84 -16.18 14.10
N GLU A 112 -11.16 -15.09 13.39
CA GLU A 112 -12.23 -15.06 12.37
C GLU A 112 -11.76 -15.54 10.99
N LEU A 113 -10.45 -15.69 10.78
CA LEU A 113 -9.87 -16.04 9.49
C LEU A 113 -9.43 -17.51 9.49
N ASN A 114 -10.12 -18.31 8.69
CA ASN A 114 -9.88 -19.74 8.59
C ASN A 114 -10.16 -20.28 7.18
N HIS A 115 -9.73 -21.49 6.91
CA HIS A 115 -9.89 -22.15 5.60
C HIS A 115 -11.26 -22.85 5.51
N SER A 116 -12.35 -22.11 5.74
CA SER A 116 -13.72 -22.65 5.87
C SER A 116 -14.39 -23.01 4.55
N GLY A 117 -13.85 -22.64 3.41
CA GLY A 117 -14.52 -22.83 2.12
C GLY A 117 -13.60 -22.78 0.91
N ALA A 118 -14.21 -22.73 -0.26
CA ALA A 118 -13.55 -22.37 -1.50
C ALA A 118 -13.27 -20.88 -1.54
N GLY A 119 -12.27 -20.45 -2.33
CA GLY A 119 -11.94 -19.05 -2.55
C GLY A 119 -11.19 -18.37 -1.40
N ILE A 120 -10.69 -19.10 -0.40
CA ILE A 120 -9.89 -18.53 0.68
C ILE A 120 -8.47 -18.28 0.19
N LEU A 121 -8.01 -17.02 0.37
CA LEU A 121 -6.65 -16.59 0.06
C LEU A 121 -5.76 -16.73 1.30
N SER A 122 -4.66 -17.46 1.15
CA SER A 122 -3.76 -17.76 2.26
C SER A 122 -2.29 -17.80 1.82
N MET A 123 -1.37 -17.58 2.78
CA MET A 123 0.07 -17.66 2.53
C MET A 123 0.53 -19.11 2.47
N ALA A 124 1.31 -19.44 1.45
CA ALA A 124 2.08 -20.68 1.43
C ALA A 124 3.41 -20.46 2.16
N ASN A 125 3.80 -21.39 3.00
CA ASN A 125 5.04 -21.37 3.77
C ASN A 125 5.67 -22.78 3.84
N SER A 126 6.90 -22.86 4.34
CA SER A 126 7.66 -24.11 4.55
C SER A 126 7.71 -24.54 6.02
N GLY A 127 6.89 -23.91 6.86
CA GLY A 127 6.80 -24.09 8.30
C GLY A 127 6.52 -22.78 9.01
N PRO A 128 6.39 -22.77 10.33
CA PRO A 128 6.06 -21.55 11.09
C PRO A 128 7.03 -20.40 10.81
N GLY A 129 6.48 -19.22 10.50
CA GLY A 129 7.24 -17.99 10.31
C GLY A 129 8.08 -17.91 9.04
N THR A 130 7.82 -18.75 8.03
CA THR A 130 8.55 -18.76 6.75
C THR A 130 7.70 -18.20 5.59
N ASN A 131 6.82 -17.24 5.87
CA ASN A 131 6.04 -16.58 4.83
C ASN A 131 6.95 -15.70 3.96
N GLY A 132 6.67 -15.67 2.67
CA GLY A 132 7.39 -14.83 1.70
C GLY A 132 6.43 -14.19 0.71
N SER A 133 6.53 -14.59 -0.56
CA SER A 133 5.64 -14.09 -1.63
C SER A 133 4.60 -15.11 -2.10
N HIS A 134 4.74 -16.37 -1.72
CA HIS A 134 3.86 -17.42 -2.22
C HIS A 134 2.49 -17.35 -1.54
N PHE A 135 1.44 -17.42 -2.35
CA PHE A 135 0.05 -17.48 -1.88
C PHE A 135 -0.71 -18.60 -2.58
N PHE A 136 -1.81 -19.01 -1.99
CA PHE A 136 -2.72 -19.95 -2.61
C PHE A 136 -4.18 -19.54 -2.42
N ILE A 137 -5.04 -20.01 -3.33
CA ILE A 137 -6.50 -19.85 -3.26
C ILE A 137 -7.12 -21.24 -3.23
N THR A 138 -7.97 -21.50 -2.24
CA THR A 138 -8.59 -22.82 -2.02
C THR A 138 -9.72 -23.12 -3.00
N HIS A 139 -9.86 -24.40 -3.41
CA HIS A 139 -11.03 -24.91 -4.14
C HIS A 139 -12.14 -25.41 -3.24
N LYS A 140 -11.84 -25.67 -1.95
CA LYS A 140 -12.78 -26.14 -0.94
C LYS A 140 -12.28 -25.83 0.47
N ALA A 141 -13.10 -26.13 1.49
CA ALA A 141 -12.67 -26.06 2.87
C ALA A 141 -11.46 -26.97 3.15
N THR A 142 -10.44 -26.40 3.83
CA THR A 142 -9.20 -27.09 4.20
C THR A 142 -8.79 -26.78 5.64
N PRO A 143 -9.63 -27.13 6.65
CA PRO A 143 -9.42 -26.71 8.04
C PRO A 143 -8.14 -27.28 8.67
N SER A 144 -7.51 -28.26 8.05
CA SER A 144 -6.20 -28.80 8.48
C SER A 144 -5.05 -27.81 8.29
N LEU A 145 -5.27 -26.71 7.55
CA LEU A 145 -4.33 -25.61 7.32
C LEU A 145 -4.49 -24.45 8.33
N ASP A 146 -5.56 -24.47 9.14
CA ASP A 146 -5.80 -23.42 10.15
C ASP A 146 -4.67 -23.39 11.16
N LEU A 147 -4.27 -22.16 11.57
CA LEU A 147 -3.14 -21.89 12.45
C LEU A 147 -1.77 -22.44 11.96
N LYS A 148 -1.66 -22.73 10.65
CA LYS A 148 -0.41 -23.11 9.98
C LYS A 148 -0.08 -22.19 8.81
N HIS A 149 -1.13 -21.68 8.16
CA HIS A 149 -1.03 -20.77 7.04
C HIS A 149 -1.89 -19.55 7.33
N THR A 150 -1.34 -18.35 7.11
CA THR A 150 -2.05 -17.10 7.35
C THR A 150 -3.11 -16.86 6.28
N VAL A 151 -4.37 -16.92 6.65
CA VAL A 151 -5.48 -16.46 5.80
C VAL A 151 -5.49 -14.94 5.82
N PHE A 152 -5.48 -14.31 4.63
CA PHE A 152 -5.42 -12.85 4.54
C PHE A 152 -6.42 -12.24 3.55
N GLY A 153 -7.35 -13.05 3.03
CA GLY A 153 -8.40 -12.58 2.14
C GLY A 153 -9.27 -13.71 1.59
N HIS A 154 -10.15 -13.34 0.69
CA HIS A 154 -11.00 -14.28 -0.02
C HIS A 154 -11.46 -13.73 -1.37
N VAL A 155 -11.90 -14.63 -2.26
CA VAL A 155 -12.45 -14.30 -3.57
C VAL A 155 -13.82 -13.67 -3.40
N VAL A 156 -14.03 -12.51 -4.01
CA VAL A 156 -15.35 -11.84 -4.10
C VAL A 156 -15.92 -11.86 -5.52
N SER A 157 -15.08 -12.14 -6.51
CA SER A 157 -15.49 -12.37 -7.90
C SER A 157 -14.45 -13.21 -8.64
N GLY A 158 -14.89 -14.01 -9.59
CA GLY A 158 -13.99 -14.85 -10.39
C GLY A 158 -13.80 -16.27 -9.89
N ASP A 159 -14.70 -16.81 -9.02
CA ASP A 159 -14.64 -18.22 -8.54
C ASP A 159 -14.56 -19.23 -9.68
N THR A 160 -15.27 -18.98 -10.78
CA THR A 160 -15.21 -19.84 -11.96
C THR A 160 -13.82 -19.81 -12.61
N VAL A 161 -13.14 -18.67 -12.59
CA VAL A 161 -11.78 -18.53 -13.11
C VAL A 161 -10.82 -19.32 -12.23
N VAL A 162 -10.91 -19.20 -10.88
CA VAL A 162 -10.09 -20.00 -9.94
C VAL A 162 -10.16 -21.49 -10.26
N ASN A 163 -11.36 -21.99 -10.59
CA ASN A 163 -11.57 -23.40 -10.91
C ASN A 163 -11.07 -23.82 -12.31
N THR A 164 -10.75 -22.86 -13.20
CA THR A 164 -10.25 -23.12 -14.56
C THR A 164 -8.74 -22.92 -14.68
N ILE A 165 -8.09 -22.35 -13.67
CA ILE A 165 -6.64 -22.19 -13.66
C ILE A 165 -5.94 -23.54 -13.70
N GLU A 166 -4.99 -23.66 -14.57
CA GLU A 166 -4.12 -24.81 -14.76
C GLU A 166 -2.68 -24.46 -14.36
N LYS A 167 -1.87 -25.49 -14.13
CA LYS A 167 -0.46 -25.30 -13.86
C LYS A 167 0.21 -24.55 -15.02
N ASP A 168 1.04 -23.56 -14.67
CA ASP A 168 1.77 -22.68 -15.56
C ASP A 168 0.91 -21.58 -16.25
N ASP A 169 -0.38 -21.46 -15.93
CA ASP A 169 -1.16 -20.27 -16.30
C ASP A 169 -0.54 -19.02 -15.68
N ILE A 170 -0.59 -17.91 -16.44
CA ILE A 170 0.13 -16.68 -16.12
C ILE A 170 -0.75 -15.75 -15.29
N ILE A 171 -0.17 -15.18 -14.24
CA ILE A 171 -0.62 -13.96 -13.58
C ILE A 171 -0.09 -12.80 -14.41
N GLU A 172 -0.95 -12.21 -15.24
CA GLU A 172 -0.55 -11.13 -16.13
C GLU A 172 -0.26 -9.87 -15.33
N LYS A 173 -1.13 -9.57 -14.35
CA LYS A 173 -1.04 -8.37 -13.50
C LYS A 173 -1.82 -8.55 -12.22
N ILE A 174 -1.33 -7.91 -11.13
CA ILE A 174 -2.12 -7.68 -9.91
C ILE A 174 -2.31 -6.19 -9.71
N THR A 175 -3.56 -5.73 -9.63
CA THR A 175 -3.91 -4.33 -9.36
C THR A 175 -4.58 -4.20 -8.00
N ILE A 176 -4.09 -3.31 -7.16
CA ILE A 176 -4.66 -3.02 -5.84
C ILE A 176 -5.68 -1.89 -5.96
N LEU A 177 -6.88 -2.14 -5.44
CA LEU A 177 -8.01 -1.20 -5.44
C LEU A 177 -8.35 -0.85 -3.99
N ARG A 178 -8.30 0.42 -3.66
CA ARG A 178 -8.60 0.94 -2.32
C ARG A 178 -9.93 1.67 -2.33
N ASN A 179 -10.70 1.57 -1.25
CA ASN A 179 -11.92 2.32 -1.05
C ASN A 179 -12.05 2.70 0.41
N GLY A 180 -12.20 4.00 0.68
CA GLY A 180 -12.32 4.56 2.03
C GLY A 180 -10.99 4.98 2.65
N GLU A 181 -11.07 5.88 3.63
CA GLU A 181 -9.93 6.60 4.21
C GLU A 181 -8.87 5.65 4.82
N ALA A 182 -9.29 4.62 5.56
CA ALA A 182 -8.34 3.67 6.15
C ALA A 182 -7.63 2.83 5.08
N ALA A 183 -8.30 2.51 3.97
CA ALA A 183 -7.68 1.80 2.87
C ALA A 183 -6.71 2.70 2.08
N ASP A 184 -7.07 3.98 1.90
CA ASP A 184 -6.24 4.97 1.21
C ASP A 184 -4.96 5.29 2.00
N THR A 185 -5.03 5.22 3.35
CA THR A 185 -3.88 5.43 4.25
C THR A 185 -3.14 4.15 4.63
N PHE A 186 -3.44 3.03 3.99
CA PHE A 186 -2.72 1.77 4.19
C PHE A 186 -1.39 1.78 3.41
N TYR A 187 -0.34 2.29 4.06
CA TYR A 187 1.02 2.40 3.50
C TYR A 187 1.77 1.08 3.68
N ALA A 188 1.64 0.20 2.71
CA ALA A 188 2.07 -1.19 2.80
C ALA A 188 3.58 -1.37 3.09
N ASP A 189 4.44 -0.57 2.46
CA ASP A 189 5.89 -0.63 2.66
C ASP A 189 6.30 -0.21 4.08
N ILE A 190 5.64 0.82 4.63
CA ILE A 190 5.90 1.30 5.99
C ILE A 190 5.42 0.27 7.01
N LEU A 191 4.18 -0.21 6.89
CA LEU A 191 3.60 -1.18 7.80
C LEU A 191 4.41 -2.47 7.82
N PHE A 192 4.77 -2.99 6.64
CA PHE A 192 5.56 -4.21 6.55
C PHE A 192 6.94 -4.05 7.20
N GLN A 193 7.61 -2.94 6.99
CA GLN A 193 8.91 -2.68 7.59
C GLN A 193 8.83 -2.51 9.11
N GLN A 194 7.83 -1.79 9.62
CA GLN A 194 7.58 -1.65 11.06
C GLN A 194 7.40 -3.00 11.75
N GLU A 195 6.54 -3.84 11.20
CA GLU A 195 6.25 -5.16 11.76
C GLU A 195 7.47 -6.08 11.69
N GLN A 196 8.26 -6.03 10.63
CA GLN A 196 9.52 -6.74 10.51
C GLN A 196 10.51 -6.35 11.62
N GLU A 197 10.66 -5.07 11.91
CA GLU A 197 11.55 -4.56 12.94
C GLU A 197 11.10 -4.96 14.34
N ILE A 198 9.80 -4.86 14.63
CA ILE A 198 9.20 -5.30 15.90
C ILE A 198 9.46 -6.79 16.13
N ASN A 199 9.23 -7.62 15.12
CA ASN A 199 9.43 -9.07 15.20
C ASN A 199 10.90 -9.47 15.36
N GLN A 200 11.84 -8.64 14.91
CA GLN A 200 13.28 -8.83 15.12
C GLN A 200 13.76 -8.30 16.48
N GLY A 201 12.86 -7.82 17.33
CA GLY A 201 13.19 -7.20 18.62
C GLY A 201 13.92 -5.87 18.49
N LYS A 202 13.94 -5.29 17.29
CA LYS A 202 14.48 -3.95 17.03
C LYS A 202 13.44 -2.91 17.45
N LYS A 203 13.94 -1.76 17.91
CA LYS A 203 13.07 -0.60 18.12
C LYS A 203 12.69 -0.09 16.72
N SER A 204 11.41 -0.12 16.36
CA SER A 204 10.97 0.34 15.03
C SER A 204 11.53 1.73 14.73
N VAL A 205 12.11 1.90 13.56
CA VAL A 205 12.63 3.19 13.06
C VAL A 205 11.47 4.12 12.73
N TYR A 206 10.35 3.56 12.31
CA TYR A 206 9.10 4.30 12.08
C TYR A 206 8.36 4.51 13.41
N ARG A 207 8.95 5.36 14.25
CA ARG A 207 8.25 5.86 15.43
C ARG A 207 7.10 6.70 14.96
N GLU A 208 6.00 6.79 15.32
CA GLU A 208 4.86 7.65 15.04
C GLU A 208 4.96 8.48 13.74
N TYR A 209 4.03 8.29 12.82
CA TYR A 209 3.84 9.27 11.75
C TYR A 209 3.25 10.54 12.33
N ILE A 210 3.60 11.68 11.77
CA ILE A 210 3.01 12.96 12.10
C ILE A 210 2.18 13.39 10.90
N GLU A 211 0.89 13.57 11.13
CA GLU A 211 -0.03 14.14 10.17
C GLU A 211 -0.25 15.62 10.49
N LYS A 212 -0.09 16.48 9.50
CA LYS A 212 -0.36 17.91 9.61
C LYS A 212 -1.79 18.21 9.20
N ASP A 213 -2.35 19.32 9.68
CA ASP A 213 -3.72 19.77 9.37
C ASP A 213 -4.02 19.89 7.86
N ASN A 214 -2.99 20.03 7.02
CA ASN A 214 -3.08 20.13 5.56
C ASN A 214 -2.94 18.76 4.85
N GLY A 215 -2.88 17.66 5.61
CA GLY A 215 -2.79 16.30 5.09
C GLY A 215 -1.38 15.83 4.71
N LEU A 216 -0.33 16.62 4.96
CA LEU A 216 1.04 16.13 4.83
C LEU A 216 1.33 15.12 5.95
N ILE A 217 1.67 13.89 5.59
CA ILE A 217 2.12 12.86 6.53
C ILE A 217 3.62 12.67 6.35
N TYR A 218 4.36 12.56 7.47
CA TYR A 218 5.78 12.27 7.39
C TYR A 218 6.25 11.32 8.50
N PHE A 219 7.29 10.57 8.14
CA PHE A 219 8.00 9.63 9.00
C PHE A 219 9.46 10.01 9.02
N ILE A 220 10.06 10.19 10.19
CA ILE A 220 11.51 10.33 10.32
C ILE A 220 12.08 8.91 10.46
N LEU A 221 12.80 8.47 9.44
CA LEU A 221 13.41 7.14 9.37
C LEU A 221 14.74 7.12 10.14
N GLU A 222 15.50 8.19 10.00
CA GLU A 222 16.79 8.42 10.67
C GLU A 222 16.89 9.88 11.03
N GLU A 223 17.11 10.19 12.30
CA GLU A 223 17.21 11.56 12.77
C GLU A 223 18.65 12.08 12.60
N GLY A 224 18.81 13.17 11.89
CA GLY A 224 20.10 13.82 11.70
C GLY A 224 20.52 14.62 12.94
N GLU A 225 21.83 14.83 13.09
CA GLU A 225 22.39 15.60 14.19
C GLU A 225 22.69 17.07 13.81
N GLY A 226 22.50 17.43 12.53
CA GLY A 226 22.79 18.78 12.03
C GLY A 226 21.68 19.79 12.34
N GLU A 227 21.85 21.01 11.83
CA GLU A 227 20.87 22.08 12.02
C GLU A 227 19.62 21.86 11.12
N ILE A 228 18.49 22.36 11.60
CA ILE A 228 17.25 22.42 10.81
C ILE A 228 17.35 23.59 9.84
N PRO A 229 17.11 23.41 8.53
CA PRO A 229 17.16 24.49 7.54
C PRO A 229 16.04 25.49 7.75
N GLN A 230 16.32 26.74 7.40
CA GLN A 230 15.36 27.84 7.46
C GLN A 230 14.98 28.31 6.07
N ILE A 231 13.86 29.01 5.97
CA ILE A 231 13.44 29.64 4.71
C ILE A 231 14.56 30.57 4.22
N GLY A 232 14.98 30.38 2.97
CA GLY A 232 16.10 31.09 2.34
C GLY A 232 17.40 30.29 2.32
N ASP A 233 17.53 29.22 3.10
CA ASP A 233 18.70 28.32 3.01
C ASP A 233 18.64 27.53 1.69
N THR A 234 19.80 27.30 1.10
CA THR A 234 19.94 26.33 0.00
C THR A 234 20.17 24.94 0.60
N VAL A 235 19.23 24.04 0.39
CA VAL A 235 19.29 22.65 0.84
C VAL A 235 19.76 21.72 -0.27
N SER A 236 20.45 20.64 0.11
CA SER A 236 20.90 19.59 -0.79
C SER A 236 20.37 18.25 -0.31
N VAL A 237 19.69 17.52 -1.18
CA VAL A 237 18.99 16.28 -0.84
C VAL A 237 19.26 15.17 -1.84
N HIS A 238 19.30 13.91 -1.35
CA HIS A 238 18.97 12.76 -2.18
C HIS A 238 17.51 12.41 -2.01
N TYR A 239 16.87 11.95 -3.09
CA TYR A 239 15.45 11.58 -3.05
C TYR A 239 15.06 10.52 -4.06
N GLU A 240 13.95 9.87 -3.76
CA GLU A 240 13.17 9.06 -4.70
C GLU A 240 11.70 9.44 -4.58
N GLY A 241 11.04 9.61 -5.73
CA GLY A 241 9.62 9.94 -5.82
C GLY A 241 8.82 8.81 -6.46
N PHE A 242 7.75 8.40 -5.78
CA PHE A 242 6.84 7.36 -6.24
C PHE A 242 5.41 7.89 -6.25
N LEU A 243 4.57 7.30 -7.11
CA LEU A 243 3.13 7.49 -7.07
C LEU A 243 2.53 6.48 -6.09
N LEU A 244 1.67 6.95 -5.18
CA LEU A 244 0.88 6.04 -4.35
C LEU A 244 -0.12 5.31 -5.26
N GLY A 245 -0.17 3.99 -5.18
CA GLY A 245 -0.83 3.05 -6.11
C GLY A 245 -2.27 3.34 -6.52
N GLU A 246 -2.46 4.36 -7.33
CA GLU A 246 -3.75 4.64 -7.99
C GLU A 246 -4.01 3.61 -9.10
N PRO A 247 -5.18 2.93 -9.13
CA PRO A 247 -5.50 1.92 -10.15
C PRO A 247 -5.39 2.44 -11.57
N SER A 248 -5.71 3.72 -11.80
CA SER A 248 -5.59 4.39 -13.09
C SER A 248 -4.15 4.53 -13.57
N ILE A 249 -3.21 4.64 -12.63
CA ILE A 249 -1.77 4.76 -12.91
C ILE A 249 -1.21 3.40 -13.30
N LEU A 250 -1.54 2.35 -12.56
CA LEU A 250 -1.10 0.98 -12.83
C LEU A 250 -1.58 0.49 -14.20
N GLN A 251 -2.75 0.93 -14.66
CA GLN A 251 -3.28 0.59 -15.99
C GLN A 251 -2.58 1.33 -17.15
N SER A 252 -1.96 2.47 -16.88
CA SER A 252 -1.32 3.29 -17.92
C SER A 252 0.10 2.82 -18.29
N GLY A 253 0.67 1.84 -17.60
CA GLY A 253 2.05 1.39 -17.78
C GLY A 253 3.10 2.40 -17.30
N VAL A 254 2.69 3.42 -16.55
CA VAL A 254 3.59 4.41 -15.95
C VAL A 254 4.30 3.77 -14.76
N SER A 255 5.61 3.96 -14.66
CA SER A 255 6.39 3.54 -13.51
C SER A 255 5.90 4.21 -12.24
N LEU A 256 5.76 3.46 -11.16
CA LEU A 256 5.45 4.03 -9.84
C LEU A 256 6.55 5.01 -9.39
N LYS A 257 7.81 4.74 -9.72
CA LYS A 257 8.92 5.68 -9.53
C LYS A 257 8.93 6.71 -10.65
N PHE A 258 8.67 7.98 -10.35
CA PHE A 258 8.62 9.05 -11.34
C PHE A 258 9.88 9.91 -11.39
N ALA A 259 10.70 9.92 -10.33
CA ALA A 259 11.95 10.66 -10.27
C ALA A 259 12.87 10.10 -9.17
N SER A 260 14.19 10.24 -9.37
CA SER A 260 15.19 9.91 -8.35
C SER A 260 16.48 10.67 -8.63
N SER A 261 17.11 11.23 -7.60
CA SER A 261 18.46 11.81 -7.68
C SER A 261 19.55 10.74 -7.74
N TYR A 262 19.24 9.52 -7.31
CA TYR A 262 20.19 8.39 -7.42
C TYR A 262 20.36 7.91 -8.87
N ASP A 263 19.40 8.22 -9.77
CA ASP A 263 19.53 7.88 -11.20
C ASP A 263 20.63 8.70 -11.91
N THR A 264 20.98 9.87 -11.35
CA THR A 264 22.06 10.76 -11.85
C THR A 264 23.30 10.76 -10.95
N GLU A 265 23.23 10.11 -9.79
CA GLU A 265 24.27 10.12 -8.74
C GLU A 265 24.61 11.53 -8.21
N GLU A 266 23.76 12.53 -8.50
CA GLU A 266 23.97 13.91 -8.07
C GLU A 266 22.84 14.36 -7.12
N PRO A 267 23.16 14.95 -5.94
CA PRO A 267 22.16 15.52 -5.07
C PRO A 267 21.40 16.68 -5.75
N PHE A 268 20.12 16.75 -5.48
CA PHE A 268 19.29 17.87 -5.93
C PHE A 268 19.34 19.02 -4.90
N SER A 269 19.64 20.23 -5.38
CA SER A 269 19.74 21.42 -4.52
C SER A 269 18.73 22.49 -4.92
N PHE A 270 18.11 23.12 -3.91
CA PHE A 270 17.17 24.23 -4.12
C PHE A 270 17.11 25.14 -2.90
N GLU A 271 16.63 26.39 -3.10
CA GLU A 271 16.37 27.35 -2.03
C GLU A 271 15.02 27.02 -1.36
N LEU A 272 15.03 26.78 -0.05
CA LEU A 272 13.84 26.47 0.74
C LEU A 272 12.93 27.69 0.84
N GLY A 273 11.64 27.54 0.50
CA GLY A 273 10.67 28.63 0.42
C GLY A 273 10.74 29.41 -0.89
N GLY A 274 11.60 29.02 -1.83
CA GLY A 274 11.75 29.66 -3.14
C GLY A 274 10.66 29.30 -4.17
N GLY A 275 9.72 28.39 -3.84
CA GLY A 275 8.63 27.97 -4.72
C GLY A 275 9.09 27.17 -5.95
N ARG A 276 10.29 26.59 -5.92
CA ARG A 276 10.86 25.80 -7.03
C ARG A 276 10.48 24.34 -6.99
N VAL A 277 10.00 23.86 -5.84
CA VAL A 277 9.54 22.49 -5.59
C VAL A 277 8.10 22.49 -5.13
N ILE A 278 7.46 21.35 -5.04
CA ILE A 278 6.09 21.21 -4.55
C ILE A 278 6.01 21.59 -3.06
N LYS A 279 4.87 22.10 -2.62
CA LYS A 279 4.68 22.59 -1.25
C LYS A 279 5.00 21.53 -0.19
N GLY A 280 4.59 20.27 -0.44
CA GLY A 280 4.87 19.17 0.47
C GLY A 280 6.37 18.95 0.70
N TRP A 281 7.21 19.23 -0.29
CA TRP A 281 8.67 19.20 -0.14
C TRP A 281 9.19 20.33 0.74
N GLU A 282 8.77 21.57 0.44
CA GLU A 282 9.20 22.73 1.22
C GLU A 282 8.83 22.59 2.70
N GLU A 283 7.58 22.17 2.94
CA GLU A 283 7.10 21.96 4.30
C GLU A 283 7.75 20.77 5.00
N GLY A 284 7.96 19.67 4.29
CA GLY A 284 8.57 18.45 4.85
C GLY A 284 10.05 18.64 5.20
N ILE A 285 10.84 19.19 4.28
CA ILE A 285 12.27 19.39 4.48
C ILE A 285 12.57 20.43 5.58
N ALA A 286 11.71 21.44 5.74
CA ALA A 286 11.81 22.42 6.84
C ALA A 286 11.66 21.78 8.25
N LEU A 287 11.26 20.51 8.34
CA LEU A 287 11.12 19.81 9.61
C LEU A 287 12.32 18.92 9.93
N LEU A 288 13.21 18.70 8.97
CA LEU A 288 14.32 17.77 9.09
C LEU A 288 15.61 18.49 9.54
N SER A 289 16.36 17.86 10.43
CA SER A 289 17.75 18.24 10.68
C SER A 289 18.66 17.67 9.58
N VAL A 290 19.76 18.34 9.27
CA VAL A 290 20.76 17.83 8.31
C VAL A 290 21.27 16.47 8.77
N GLY A 291 21.34 15.50 7.85
CA GLY A 291 21.62 14.10 8.08
C GLY A 291 20.38 13.23 8.27
N SER A 292 19.18 13.82 8.34
CA SER A 292 17.94 13.04 8.48
C SER A 292 17.57 12.33 7.20
N LYS A 293 16.96 11.13 7.37
CA LYS A 293 16.20 10.43 6.34
C LYS A 293 14.72 10.43 6.72
N ALA A 294 13.88 10.76 5.78
CA ALA A 294 12.43 10.83 6.01
C ALA A 294 11.65 10.31 4.81
N LYS A 295 10.42 9.91 5.08
CA LYS A 295 9.43 9.61 4.06
C LYS A 295 8.28 10.60 4.22
N PHE A 296 7.88 11.22 3.13
CA PHE A 296 6.71 12.09 3.04
C PHE A 296 5.63 11.43 2.20
N ILE A 297 4.38 11.50 2.68
CA ILE A 297 3.19 11.25 1.90
C ILE A 297 2.57 12.60 1.61
N VAL A 298 2.58 12.98 0.34
CA VAL A 298 2.20 14.31 -0.11
C VAL A 298 0.86 14.24 -0.84
N PRO A 299 -0.22 14.77 -0.25
CA PRO A 299 -1.52 14.80 -0.90
C PRO A 299 -1.50 15.68 -2.15
N PRO A 300 -2.45 15.53 -3.08
CA PRO A 300 -2.48 16.26 -4.35
C PRO A 300 -2.35 17.77 -4.20
N ASP A 301 -2.99 18.39 -3.22
CA ASP A 301 -3.01 19.84 -3.01
C ASP A 301 -1.64 20.43 -2.57
N LEU A 302 -0.78 19.59 -2.02
CA LEU A 302 0.60 19.90 -1.68
C LEU A 302 1.60 19.38 -2.73
N GLY A 303 1.12 18.62 -3.72
CA GLY A 303 1.87 18.08 -4.84
C GLY A 303 1.60 18.83 -6.15
N TYR A 304 1.21 18.07 -7.18
CA TYR A 304 0.93 18.61 -8.52
C TYR A 304 -0.56 18.86 -8.79
N GLY A 305 -1.44 18.64 -7.81
CA GLY A 305 -2.85 18.98 -7.84
C GLY A 305 -3.66 18.32 -8.98
N PRO A 306 -4.77 18.96 -9.38
CA PRO A 306 -5.67 18.42 -10.40
C PRO A 306 -5.08 18.42 -11.82
N MET A 307 -3.93 19.05 -12.03
CA MET A 307 -3.26 19.06 -13.35
C MET A 307 -2.25 17.92 -13.50
N GLY A 308 -1.67 17.43 -12.38
CA GLY A 308 -0.55 16.52 -12.43
C GLY A 308 0.70 17.09 -13.10
N LEU A 309 1.65 16.25 -13.46
CA LEU A 309 2.84 16.59 -14.26
C LEU A 309 3.05 15.52 -15.34
N ARG A 310 2.51 15.76 -16.53
CA ARG A 310 2.60 14.81 -17.65
C ARG A 310 4.03 14.66 -18.17
N PRO A 311 4.44 13.48 -18.63
CA PRO A 311 3.62 12.25 -18.72
C PRO A 311 3.57 11.42 -17.43
N ASN A 312 4.41 11.70 -16.43
CA ASN A 312 4.76 10.78 -15.35
C ASN A 312 3.84 10.88 -14.12
N ILE A 313 3.20 12.03 -13.88
CA ILE A 313 2.36 12.23 -12.70
C ILE A 313 0.94 12.59 -13.13
N PRO A 314 -0.05 11.70 -12.90
CA PRO A 314 -1.43 11.97 -13.26
C PRO A 314 -2.09 13.04 -12.38
N PRO A 315 -3.26 13.56 -12.81
CA PRO A 315 -4.08 14.44 -12.00
C PRO A 315 -4.46 13.80 -10.65
N ASN A 316 -4.42 14.61 -9.59
CA ASN A 316 -4.78 14.22 -8.22
C ASN A 316 -3.96 13.05 -7.65
N ALA A 317 -2.73 12.88 -8.10
CA ALA A 317 -1.85 11.84 -7.56
C ALA A 317 -1.36 12.21 -6.16
N THR A 318 -1.45 11.27 -5.23
CA THR A 318 -0.71 11.30 -3.97
C THR A 318 0.71 10.81 -4.21
N LEU A 319 1.70 11.49 -3.66
CA LEU A 319 3.11 11.18 -3.87
C LEU A 319 3.73 10.60 -2.61
N ILE A 320 4.63 9.64 -2.80
CA ILE A 320 5.55 9.18 -1.76
C ILE A 320 6.93 9.71 -2.11
N LEU A 321 7.57 10.39 -1.16
CA LEU A 321 8.92 10.93 -1.33
C LEU A 321 9.81 10.40 -0.22
N ASN A 322 10.80 9.58 -0.58
CA ASN A 322 11.90 9.24 0.31
C ASN A 322 12.96 10.33 0.16
N VAL A 323 13.40 10.92 1.24
CA VAL A 323 14.32 12.07 1.24
C VAL A 323 15.42 11.86 2.25
N GLU A 324 16.66 12.15 1.84
CA GLU A 324 17.84 12.28 2.71
C GLU A 324 18.34 13.72 2.61
N LEU A 325 18.31 14.47 3.73
CA LEU A 325 18.81 15.84 3.79
C LEU A 325 20.30 15.81 4.07
N LEU A 326 21.12 16.18 3.06
CA LEU A 326 22.57 16.06 3.11
C LEU A 326 23.26 17.29 3.66
N ASP A 327 22.80 18.49 3.27
CA ASP A 327 23.48 19.75 3.59
C ASP A 327 22.49 20.93 3.51
N LYS A 328 22.83 22.01 4.20
CA LYS A 328 22.19 23.33 4.07
C LYS A 328 23.25 24.44 4.03
N ARG A 329 23.00 25.49 3.29
CA ARG A 329 23.88 26.67 3.17
C ARG A 329 23.06 27.97 3.14
#